data_e39e65701be380f71c93926c475f6087
#
_entry.id   e39e65701be380f71c93926c475f6087
#
_cell.length_a   1.000
_cell.length_b   1.000
_cell.length_c   1.000
_cell.angle_alpha   90.00
_cell.angle_beta   90.00
_cell.angle_gamma   90.00
#
_symmetry.space_group_name_H-M   'P 1'
#
loop_
_entity.id
_entity.type
_entity.pdbx_description
1 polymer ?
#
loop_
_entity_poly.entity_id
_entity_poly.type
_entity_poly.pdbx_seq_one_letter_code
_entity_poly.pdbx_strand_id
1 'polypeptide(L)'
;MPVHLLIALLAFFPTNSDPRPGVVKWTTETDHDFGMLRQGRPATFTFTFQNALDEPIVLETVRTTCGCTAAEWTEAPVEAGQSGEVVIEYNADRRGDFKKKITVFFDKQRKAETLWIRGTVE
;
A
#
# COMPACT_ATOMS: atom_id res chain seq x y z
N MET A 1 -7.84 -31.92 -49.65
CA MET A 1 -7.76 -31.72 -49.11
C MET A 1 -7.77 -31.02 -48.20
N PRO A 2 -7.67 -30.80 -47.85
CA PRO A 2 -7.60 -30.27 -47.03
C PRO A 2 -7.52 -29.40 -46.23
N VAL A 3 -7.41 -29.08 -45.73
CA VAL A 3 -7.31 -28.44 -44.97
C VAL A 3 -7.21 -27.68 -44.09
N HIS A 4 -7.10 -27.50 -43.73
CA HIS A 4 -7.04 -26.94 -42.92
C HIS A 4 -6.87 -26.10 -42.11
N LEU A 5 -6.75 -25.83 -41.83
CA LEU A 5 -6.68 -25.26 -41.09
C LEU A 5 -6.64 -24.43 -40.31
N LEU A 6 -6.59 -24.25 -39.99
CA LEU A 6 -6.62 -23.61 -39.30
C LEU A 6 -6.55 -22.95 -38.38
N ILE A 7 -6.46 -22.85 -38.07
CA ILE A 7 -6.42 -22.43 -37.27
C ILE A 7 -6.38 -21.67 -36.50
N ALA A 8 -6.29 -21.44 -36.11
CA ALA A 8 -6.25 -20.90 -35.33
C ALA A 8 -6.07 -20.11 -34.58
N LEU A 9 -6.00 -19.85 -34.30
CA LEU A 9 -5.83 -19.22 -33.59
C LEU A 9 -5.88 -18.54 -32.74
N LEU A 10 -5.79 -18.36 -32.32
CA LEU A 10 -5.84 -17.90 -31.56
C LEU A 10 -5.72 -17.08 -30.85
N ALA A 11 -5.73 -16.73 -30.46
CA ALA A 11 -5.65 -16.07 -29.79
C ALA A 11 -5.64 -15.58 -28.79
N PHE A 12 -5.50 -15.23 -28.24
CA PHE A 12 -5.51 -14.84 -27.25
C PHE A 12 -5.13 -13.87 -26.59
N PHE A 13 -5.14 -13.36 -25.92
CA PHE A 13 -4.80 -12.68 -25.28
C PHE A 13 -4.88 -12.18 -24.28
N PRO A 14 -4.65 -11.83 -23.92
CA PRO A 14 -4.48 -11.51 -22.90
C PRO A 14 -4.87 -10.52 -22.34
N THR A 15 -5.13 -10.12 -21.81
CA THR A 15 -5.42 -9.39 -21.26
C THR A 15 -5.09 -8.75 -20.41
N ASN A 16 -4.84 -8.45 -19.90
CA ASN A 16 -4.56 -7.97 -19.07
C ASN A 16 -4.60 -6.95 -18.56
N SER A 17 -4.62 -6.67 -18.17
CA SER A 17 -4.83 -5.82 -17.55
C SER A 17 -3.97 -5.17 -16.86
N ASP A 18 -3.36 -5.10 -16.58
CA ASP A 18 -2.62 -4.54 -15.88
C ASP A 18 -1.59 -4.04 -15.92
N PRO A 19 -1.56 -3.92 -15.68
CA PRO A 19 -0.89 -3.01 -15.68
C PRO A 19 0.37 -2.76 -15.25
N ARG A 20 0.74 -1.82 -15.03
CA ARG A 20 1.92 -1.50 -14.57
C ARG A 20 2.05 -1.78 -13.19
N PRO A 21 2.99 -2.57 -12.74
CA PRO A 21 3.24 -2.72 -11.33
C PRO A 21 3.67 -1.36 -10.80
N GLY A 22 3.37 -1.09 -9.55
CA GLY A 22 3.89 0.07 -8.87
C GLY A 22 5.38 -0.08 -8.63
N VAL A 23 6.01 0.99 -8.13
CA VAL A 23 7.45 0.94 -7.83
C VAL A 23 7.75 0.10 -6.61
N VAL A 24 6.74 -0.19 -5.81
CA VAL A 24 6.91 -0.98 -4.59
C VAL A 24 5.97 -2.16 -4.58
N LYS A 25 6.38 -3.17 -3.82
CA LYS A 25 5.53 -4.30 -3.49
C LYS A 25 5.29 -4.26 -2.00
N TRP A 26 4.04 -4.15 -1.60
CA TRP A 26 3.71 -4.18 -0.17
C TRP A 26 3.84 -5.60 0.32
N THR A 27 4.61 -5.79 1.38
CA THR A 27 4.87 -7.12 1.94
C THR A 27 4.00 -7.38 3.16
N THR A 28 3.26 -6.37 3.62
CA THR A 28 2.19 -6.53 4.60
C THR A 28 0.87 -6.27 3.89
N GLU A 29 -0.23 -6.54 4.59
CA GLU A 29 -1.54 -6.10 4.12
C GLU A 29 -1.55 -4.58 4.00
N THR A 30 -2.37 -4.06 3.11
CA THR A 30 -2.50 -2.62 2.88
C THR A 30 -3.78 -2.04 3.48
N ASP A 31 -4.59 -2.87 4.09
CA ASP A 31 -5.79 -2.49 4.81
C ASP A 31 -5.73 -3.26 6.14
N HIS A 32 -5.32 -2.55 7.19
CA HIS A 32 -5.11 -3.18 8.48
C HIS A 32 -6.29 -2.92 9.41
N ASP A 33 -6.85 -4.00 9.93
CA ASP A 33 -7.94 -3.93 10.91
C ASP A 33 -7.35 -4.13 12.31
N PHE A 34 -7.38 -3.07 13.12
CA PHE A 34 -6.92 -3.15 14.50
C PHE A 34 -7.87 -3.95 15.40
N GLY A 35 -9.10 -4.20 14.92
CA GLY A 35 -10.11 -4.84 15.74
C GLY A 35 -10.64 -3.88 16.81
N MET A 36 -10.86 -4.39 18.00
CA MET A 36 -11.37 -3.59 19.11
C MET A 36 -10.23 -2.90 19.83
N LEU A 37 -10.35 -1.59 19.96
CA LEU A 37 -9.37 -0.78 20.67
C LEU A 37 -10.02 -0.15 21.88
N ARG A 38 -9.22 0.10 22.90
CA ARG A 38 -9.69 0.81 24.07
C ARG A 38 -9.51 2.30 23.89
N GLN A 39 -10.54 3.07 24.20
CA GLN A 39 -10.49 4.52 24.06
C GLN A 39 -9.27 5.09 24.77
N GLY A 40 -8.56 5.97 24.07
CA GLY A 40 -7.39 6.65 24.63
C GLY A 40 -6.12 5.82 24.63
N ARG A 41 -6.16 4.58 24.13
CA ARG A 41 -4.95 3.77 23.99
C ARG A 41 -4.53 3.71 22.54
N PRO A 42 -3.45 4.40 22.17
CA PRO A 42 -2.99 4.39 20.79
C PRO A 42 -2.63 2.99 20.32
N ALA A 43 -2.86 2.75 19.04
CA ALA A 43 -2.51 1.48 18.42
C ALA A 43 -1.61 1.77 17.21
N THR A 44 -0.62 0.93 17.02
CA THR A 44 0.40 1.14 15.99
C THR A 44 0.47 -0.07 15.06
N PHE A 45 0.60 0.19 13.77
CA PHE A 45 0.86 -0.86 12.79
C PHE A 45 1.93 -0.38 11.83
N THR A 46 2.83 -1.29 11.46
CA THR A 46 3.90 -1.01 10.52
C THR A 46 3.58 -1.68 9.20
N PHE A 47 3.37 -0.86 8.16
CA PHE A 47 3.26 -1.34 6.79
C PHE A 47 4.67 -1.43 6.23
N THR A 48 5.01 -2.55 5.60
CA THR A 48 6.32 -2.71 5.00
C THR A 48 6.19 -2.91 3.50
N PHE A 49 7.15 -2.38 2.78
CA PHE A 49 7.21 -2.51 1.33
C PHE A 49 8.62 -2.86 0.89
N GLN A 50 8.71 -3.41 -0.31
CA GLN A 50 9.98 -3.72 -0.94
C GLN A 50 10.08 -2.91 -2.22
N ASN A 51 11.25 -2.33 -2.46
CA ASN A 51 11.53 -1.62 -3.71
C ASN A 51 11.55 -2.65 -4.85
N ALA A 52 10.62 -2.52 -5.78
CA ALA A 52 10.47 -3.46 -6.89
C ALA A 52 11.26 -3.04 -8.13
N LEU A 53 11.94 -1.90 -8.07
CA LEU A 53 12.76 -1.42 -9.17
C LEU A 53 14.21 -1.85 -9.01
N ASP A 54 15.00 -1.64 -10.04
CA ASP A 54 16.43 -1.90 -10.00
C ASP A 54 17.26 -0.63 -9.73
N GLU A 55 16.60 0.38 -9.18
CA GLU A 55 17.21 1.65 -8.80
C GLU A 55 16.62 2.10 -7.47
N PRO A 56 17.30 2.99 -6.74
CA PRO A 56 16.78 3.46 -5.46
C PRO A 56 15.47 4.23 -5.61
N ILE A 57 14.62 4.14 -4.60
CA ILE A 57 13.41 4.95 -4.53
C ILE A 57 13.41 5.72 -3.21
N VAL A 58 12.71 6.84 -3.18
CA VAL A 58 12.53 7.64 -1.98
C VAL A 58 11.05 7.76 -1.69
N LEU A 59 10.68 7.42 -0.45
CA LEU A 59 9.35 7.70 0.04
C LEU A 59 9.33 9.17 0.44
N GLU A 60 8.66 9.99 -0.35
CA GLU A 60 8.73 11.44 -0.20
C GLU A 60 7.88 11.97 0.95
N THR A 61 6.69 11.46 1.09
CA THR A 61 5.80 11.89 2.16
C THR A 61 4.66 10.91 2.36
N VAL A 62 4.08 10.97 3.54
CA VAL A 62 2.89 10.19 3.89
C VAL A 62 1.86 11.20 4.41
N ARG A 63 0.65 11.13 3.88
CA ARG A 63 -0.43 12.02 4.30
C ARG A 63 -1.55 11.21 4.93
N THR A 64 -2.08 11.77 5.99
CA THR A 64 -3.25 11.23 6.67
C THR A 64 -4.37 12.26 6.59
N THR A 65 -5.62 11.79 6.68
CA THR A 65 -6.78 12.68 6.55
C THR A 65 -7.30 13.17 7.89
N CYS A 66 -6.63 12.83 8.98
CA CYS A 66 -7.14 13.08 10.33
C CYS A 66 -5.97 13.34 11.26
N GLY A 67 -6.11 14.34 12.13
CA GLY A 67 -5.12 14.57 13.17
C GLY A 67 -5.03 13.44 14.20
N CYS A 68 -5.94 12.47 14.11
CA CYS A 68 -5.94 11.31 14.99
C CYS A 68 -4.96 10.23 14.56
N THR A 69 -4.29 10.42 13.42
CA THR A 69 -3.37 9.44 12.84
C THR A 69 -2.01 10.10 12.65
N ALA A 70 -0.97 9.49 13.20
CA ALA A 70 0.39 9.95 13.05
C ALA A 70 1.16 8.96 12.19
N ALA A 71 2.11 9.47 11.42
CA ALA A 71 2.89 8.64 10.51
C ALA A 71 4.37 8.95 10.64
N GLU A 72 5.18 7.87 10.60
CA GLU A 72 6.62 7.95 10.47
C GLU A 72 7.01 6.97 9.38
N TRP A 73 8.06 7.25 8.65
CA TRP A 73 8.43 6.39 7.54
C TRP A 73 9.93 6.44 7.28
N THR A 74 10.41 5.45 6.52
CA THR A 74 11.79 5.40 6.09
C THR A 74 12.07 6.59 5.18
N GLU A 75 12.93 7.51 5.61
CA GLU A 75 13.22 8.73 4.86
C GLU A 75 14.42 8.58 3.94
N ALA A 76 15.33 7.68 4.29
CA ALA A 76 16.49 7.43 3.46
C ALA A 76 16.10 6.71 2.17
N PRO A 77 16.87 6.86 1.08
CA PRO A 77 16.59 6.09 -0.13
C PRO A 77 16.59 4.60 0.16
N VAL A 78 15.62 3.91 -0.43
CA VAL A 78 15.52 2.45 -0.32
C VAL A 78 16.13 1.86 -1.57
N GLU A 79 17.21 1.11 -1.39
CA GLU A 79 17.96 0.53 -2.52
C GLU A 79 17.16 -0.56 -3.21
N ALA A 80 17.56 -0.90 -4.43
CA ALA A 80 16.87 -1.92 -5.22
C ALA A 80 16.74 -3.21 -4.41
N GLY A 81 15.53 -3.75 -4.35
CA GLY A 81 15.27 -4.99 -3.64
C GLY A 81 15.22 -4.88 -2.12
N GLN A 82 15.52 -3.71 -1.57
CA GLN A 82 15.50 -3.51 -0.13
C GLN A 82 14.11 -3.09 0.33
N SER A 83 13.91 -3.08 1.64
CA SER A 83 12.61 -2.80 2.24
C SER A 83 12.62 -1.47 2.98
N GLY A 84 11.46 -0.85 3.04
CA GLY A 84 11.21 0.31 3.86
C GLY A 84 9.90 0.13 4.59
N GLU A 85 9.54 1.10 5.42
CA GLU A 85 8.34 0.97 6.22
C GLU A 85 7.62 2.29 6.43
N VAL A 86 6.33 2.17 6.71
CA VAL A 86 5.45 3.26 7.10
C VAL A 86 4.81 2.84 8.41
N VAL A 87 5.11 3.57 9.48
CA VAL A 87 4.59 3.26 10.81
C VAL A 87 3.41 4.19 11.08
N ILE A 88 2.25 3.62 11.33
CA ILE A 88 1.04 4.40 11.54
C ILE A 88 0.55 4.19 12.96
N GLU A 89 0.26 5.30 13.64
CA GLU A 89 -0.32 5.27 14.97
C GLU A 89 -1.69 5.94 14.94
N TYR A 90 -2.70 5.25 15.47
CA TYR A 90 -4.04 5.80 15.63
C TYR A 90 -4.26 6.09 17.12
N ASN A 91 -4.70 7.30 17.47
CA ASN A 91 -4.78 7.72 18.87
C ASN A 91 -5.98 7.14 19.62
N ALA A 92 -6.98 6.62 18.93
CA ALA A 92 -8.16 6.00 19.51
C ALA A 92 -8.93 6.93 20.47
N ASP A 93 -8.92 8.23 20.20
CA ASP A 93 -9.59 9.19 21.08
C ASP A 93 -11.11 9.14 20.99
N ARG A 94 -11.64 8.80 19.83
CA ARG A 94 -13.08 8.78 19.59
C ARG A 94 -13.62 7.38 19.60
N ARG A 95 -14.71 7.18 20.31
CA ARG A 95 -15.41 5.90 20.31
C ARG A 95 -16.12 5.69 18.99
N GLY A 96 -16.27 4.44 18.60
CA GLY A 96 -17.01 4.05 17.43
C GLY A 96 -16.11 3.46 16.36
N ASP A 97 -16.71 3.10 15.23
CA ASP A 97 -15.98 2.53 14.10
C ASP A 97 -15.18 3.62 13.41
N PHE A 98 -14.01 3.24 12.92
CA PHE A 98 -13.18 4.16 12.15
C PHE A 98 -12.59 3.45 10.94
N LYS A 99 -12.36 4.23 9.88
CA LYS A 99 -11.61 3.80 8.71
C LYS A 99 -10.88 5.02 8.18
N LYS A 100 -9.54 4.97 8.19
CA LYS A 100 -8.73 6.12 7.82
C LYS A 100 -7.83 5.78 6.66
N LYS A 101 -7.76 6.70 5.70
CA LYS A 101 -6.95 6.56 4.51
C LYS A 101 -5.58 7.17 4.75
N ILE A 102 -4.56 6.47 4.31
CA ILE A 102 -3.17 6.94 4.35
C ILE A 102 -2.68 6.95 2.92
N THR A 103 -2.11 8.07 2.49
CA THR A 103 -1.62 8.23 1.13
C THR A 103 -0.09 8.34 1.18
N VAL A 104 0.57 7.49 0.40
CA VAL A 104 2.04 7.36 0.41
C VAL A 104 2.56 7.77 -0.95
N PHE A 105 3.51 8.70 -0.99
CA PHE A 105 4.05 9.25 -2.23
C PHE A 105 5.50 8.83 -2.41
N PHE A 106 5.79 8.22 -3.56
CA PHE A 106 7.15 7.80 -3.93
C PHE A 106 7.63 8.64 -5.11
N ASP A 107 8.94 8.84 -5.19
CA ASP A 107 9.55 9.73 -6.18
C ASP A 107 9.54 9.17 -7.61
N LYS A 108 9.36 7.86 -7.77
CA LYS A 108 9.47 7.24 -9.08
C LYS A 108 8.13 6.90 -9.71
N GLN A 109 7.04 7.36 -9.12
CA GLN A 109 5.72 7.16 -9.71
C GLN A 109 4.84 8.35 -9.42
N ARG A 110 3.91 8.63 -10.34
CA ARG A 110 2.99 9.74 -10.16
C ARG A 110 1.85 9.39 -9.24
N LYS A 111 1.37 8.16 -9.38
CA LYS A 111 0.21 7.75 -8.61
C LYS A 111 0.65 7.34 -7.22
N ALA A 112 0.00 7.93 -6.22
CA ALA A 112 0.31 7.58 -4.83
C ALA A 112 -0.24 6.20 -4.50
N GLU A 113 0.37 5.58 -3.49
CA GLU A 113 -0.13 4.33 -2.92
C GLU A 113 -1.11 4.65 -1.82
N THR A 114 -2.11 3.81 -1.63
CA THR A 114 -3.13 4.00 -0.61
C THR A 114 -3.09 2.86 0.39
N LEU A 115 -3.05 3.23 1.67
CA LEU A 115 -3.14 2.29 2.77
C LEU A 115 -4.36 2.65 3.61
N TRP A 116 -4.87 1.68 4.35
CA TRP A 116 -6.02 1.89 5.21
C TRP A 116 -5.78 1.30 6.59
N ILE A 117 -6.28 1.98 7.60
CA ILE A 117 -6.44 1.40 8.93
C ILE A 117 -7.90 1.50 9.31
N ARG A 118 -8.37 0.54 10.07
CA ARG A 118 -9.75 0.51 10.55
C ARG A 118 -9.85 -0.25 11.84
N GLY A 119 -10.99 -0.12 12.47
CA GLY A 119 -11.25 -0.80 13.73
C GLY A 119 -12.44 -0.18 14.44
N THR A 120 -12.61 -0.55 15.69
CA THR A 120 -13.67 -0.04 16.55
C THR A 120 -13.07 0.34 17.89
N VAL A 121 -13.38 1.55 18.36
CA VAL A 121 -12.93 2.04 19.66
C VAL A 121 -14.10 1.97 20.62
N GLU A 122 -13.89 1.34 21.78
CA GLU A 122 -14.92 1.27 22.80
C GLU A 122 -14.45 1.76 24.16
#